data_8159c13bb85826ef3c4846edb8f21fbd
#
_entry.id   8159c13bb85826ef3c4846edb8f21fbd
#
_cell.length_a   1.000
_cell.length_b   1.000
_cell.length_c   1.000
_cell.angle_alpha   90.00
_cell.angle_beta   90.00
_cell.angle_gamma   90.00
#
_symmetry.space_group_name_H-M   'P 1'
#
loop_
_entity.id
_entity.type
_entity.pdbx_description
1 polymer ?
#
loop_
_entity_poly.entity_id
_entity_poly.type
_entity_poly.pdbx_seq_one_letter_code
_entity_poly.pdbx_strand_id
1 'polypeptide(L)'
;MALALGGGGVRGYAHLGVLWVLEEAGIPIRGLAGSSAGALAACAWAFGHKDPWKVHQAVFDKEVANLRRAGNLRLLARLFSALRRQALADTAKVAEGLKRLFGEARLEDSPIPLAIQAADLLTGEAVVLRQGPAWKAVLASAAIPGLFPPVAWEGRLLVDGDVAEKVPVRAAKALFPKVVAVDVSNPPPNEPPKTALEAVLLAGEASRRRLKELALQGADLVLSLDPPFPIDTFDHEKLPLVYTLGQKRAQEKLREIQALSRLRLKDLPHLLAPRPPRPA
;
A
#
# COMPACT_ATOMS: atom_id res chain seq x y z
N MET A 1 -11.89 -6.11 -13.64
CA MET A 1 -12.02 -5.27 -12.43
C MET A 1 -10.68 -4.66 -12.05
N ALA A 2 -10.67 -3.56 -11.28
CA ALA A 2 -9.46 -3.05 -10.64
C ALA A 2 -9.39 -3.51 -9.17
N LEU A 3 -8.19 -3.52 -8.60
CA LEU A 3 -8.00 -3.73 -7.16
C LEU A 3 -7.49 -2.45 -6.51
N ALA A 4 -8.02 -2.16 -5.30
CA ALA A 4 -7.51 -1.14 -4.40
C ALA A 4 -6.79 -1.81 -3.23
N LEU A 5 -5.46 -1.70 -3.19
CA LEU A 5 -4.59 -2.39 -2.24
C LEU A 5 -4.20 -1.41 -1.12
N GLY A 6 -4.67 -1.66 0.09
CA GLY A 6 -4.48 -0.77 1.23
C GLY A 6 -3.09 -0.82 1.86
N GLY A 7 -2.77 0.22 2.63
CA GLY A 7 -1.55 0.28 3.43
C GLY A 7 -1.61 -0.60 4.69
N GLY A 8 -0.44 -1.06 5.16
CA GLY A 8 -0.40 -1.91 6.35
C GLY A 8 0.95 -2.52 6.71
N GLY A 9 2.07 -2.01 6.21
CA GLY A 9 3.42 -2.56 6.47
C GLY A 9 3.53 -4.01 6.04
N VAL A 10 4.07 -4.90 6.88
CA VAL A 10 4.24 -6.33 6.56
C VAL A 10 2.93 -7.02 6.17
N ARG A 11 1.78 -6.56 6.69
CA ARG A 11 0.47 -7.10 6.30
C ARG A 11 0.16 -6.92 4.82
N GLY A 12 0.81 -5.96 4.16
CA GLY A 12 0.70 -5.75 2.72
C GLY A 12 1.16 -6.93 1.85
N TYR A 13 1.97 -7.86 2.37
CA TYR A 13 2.30 -9.08 1.63
C TYR A 13 1.10 -10.00 1.39
N ALA A 14 0.00 -9.81 2.14
CA ALA A 14 -1.27 -10.47 1.85
C ALA A 14 -1.82 -10.10 0.47
N HIS A 15 -1.54 -8.89 -0.03
CA HIS A 15 -1.95 -8.48 -1.37
C HIS A 15 -1.37 -9.39 -2.45
N LEU A 16 -0.09 -9.81 -2.30
CA LEU A 16 0.53 -10.75 -3.23
C LEU A 16 -0.14 -12.12 -3.16
N GLY A 17 -0.58 -12.55 -1.97
CA GLY A 17 -1.37 -13.78 -1.81
C GLY A 17 -2.74 -13.68 -2.49
N VAL A 18 -3.43 -12.55 -2.38
CA VAL A 18 -4.70 -12.29 -3.09
C VAL A 18 -4.46 -12.31 -4.59
N LEU A 19 -3.47 -11.56 -5.09
CA LEU A 19 -3.16 -11.45 -6.52
C LEU A 19 -2.79 -12.81 -7.12
N TRP A 20 -2.05 -13.64 -6.38
CA TRP A 20 -1.71 -15.00 -6.80
C TRP A 20 -2.96 -15.86 -7.02
N VAL A 21 -3.91 -15.87 -6.08
CA VAL A 21 -5.16 -16.63 -6.22
C VAL A 21 -5.98 -16.15 -7.42
N LEU A 22 -6.03 -14.84 -7.66
CA LEU A 22 -6.76 -14.28 -8.80
C LEU A 22 -6.13 -14.68 -10.14
N GLU A 23 -4.79 -14.71 -10.21
CA GLU A 23 -4.07 -15.15 -11.40
C GLU A 23 -4.30 -16.64 -11.68
N GLU A 24 -4.15 -17.50 -10.66
CA GLU A 24 -4.42 -18.97 -10.77
C GLU A 24 -5.86 -19.25 -11.20
N ALA A 25 -6.80 -18.42 -10.77
CA ALA A 25 -8.20 -18.53 -11.17
C ALA A 25 -8.51 -17.91 -12.55
N GLY A 26 -7.51 -17.40 -13.27
CA GLY A 26 -7.67 -16.76 -14.58
C GLY A 26 -8.50 -15.48 -14.54
N ILE A 27 -8.56 -14.80 -13.40
CA ILE A 27 -9.38 -13.58 -13.25
C ILE A 27 -8.62 -12.36 -13.78
N PRO A 28 -9.12 -11.65 -14.81
CA PRO A 28 -8.41 -10.54 -15.41
C PRO A 28 -8.38 -9.31 -14.50
N ILE A 29 -7.17 -8.86 -14.15
CA ILE A 29 -6.93 -7.62 -13.41
C ILE A 29 -6.76 -6.48 -14.43
N ARG A 30 -7.63 -5.46 -14.36
CA ARG A 30 -7.69 -4.33 -15.31
C ARG A 30 -7.01 -3.08 -14.78
N GLY A 31 -6.57 -3.08 -13.53
CA GLY A 31 -5.83 -1.99 -12.91
C GLY A 31 -5.51 -2.30 -11.45
N LEU A 32 -4.43 -1.72 -10.96
CA LEU A 32 -3.99 -1.83 -9.57
C LEU A 32 -3.78 -0.42 -9.01
N ALA A 33 -4.52 -0.08 -7.96
CA ALA A 33 -4.26 1.08 -7.15
C ALA A 33 -3.67 0.65 -5.81
N GLY A 34 -2.61 1.31 -5.34
CA GLY A 34 -1.95 0.93 -4.10
C GLY A 34 -1.59 2.12 -3.23
N SER A 35 -1.69 1.97 -1.90
CA SER A 35 -1.21 2.89 -0.88
C SER A 35 -0.17 2.18 0.00
N SER A 36 0.96 2.84 0.30
CA SER A 36 1.99 2.31 1.20
C SER A 36 2.47 0.90 0.79
N ALA A 37 2.32 -0.10 1.66
CA ALA A 37 2.63 -1.49 1.33
C ALA A 37 1.80 -2.04 0.15
N GLY A 38 0.57 -1.53 -0.04
CA GLY A 38 -0.23 -1.82 -1.23
C GLY A 38 0.37 -1.25 -2.52
N ALA A 39 1.06 -0.11 -2.45
CA ALA A 39 1.80 0.45 -3.59
C ALA A 39 2.97 -0.46 -3.99
N LEU A 40 3.72 -0.97 -3.00
CA LEU A 40 4.79 -1.94 -3.25
C LEU A 40 4.23 -3.20 -3.90
N ALA A 41 3.14 -3.77 -3.37
CA ALA A 41 2.52 -4.97 -3.92
C ALA A 41 1.97 -4.75 -5.34
N ALA A 42 1.32 -3.61 -5.60
CA ALA A 42 0.79 -3.26 -6.92
C ALA A 42 1.90 -3.16 -7.98
N CYS A 43 2.97 -2.40 -7.67
CA CYS A 43 4.11 -2.27 -8.58
C CYS A 43 4.86 -3.59 -8.73
N ALA A 44 5.16 -4.30 -7.65
CA ALA A 44 5.85 -5.59 -7.70
C ALA A 44 5.11 -6.57 -8.61
N TRP A 45 3.81 -6.73 -8.42
CA TRP A 45 2.99 -7.60 -9.25
C TRP A 45 2.97 -7.20 -10.71
N ALA A 46 2.73 -5.92 -10.97
CA ALA A 46 2.60 -5.39 -12.33
C ALA A 46 3.89 -5.51 -13.15
N PHE A 47 5.06 -5.42 -12.50
CA PHE A 47 6.37 -5.60 -13.13
C PHE A 47 6.93 -7.03 -13.02
N GLY A 48 6.10 -8.01 -12.61
CA GLY A 48 6.47 -9.43 -12.63
C GLY A 48 7.20 -9.95 -11.39
N HIS A 49 7.38 -9.12 -10.35
CA HIS A 49 7.96 -9.53 -9.06
C HIS A 49 6.88 -10.13 -8.15
N LYS A 50 6.52 -11.40 -8.39
CA LYS A 50 5.39 -12.07 -7.72
C LYS A 50 5.76 -12.82 -6.45
N ASP A 51 7.04 -13.09 -6.23
CA ASP A 51 7.56 -13.81 -5.06
C ASP A 51 7.67 -12.86 -3.86
N PRO A 52 6.85 -13.02 -2.79
CA PRO A 52 6.83 -12.12 -1.66
C PRO A 52 8.14 -12.08 -0.88
N TRP A 53 8.90 -13.20 -0.84
CA TRP A 53 10.18 -13.27 -0.14
C TRP A 53 11.27 -12.51 -0.90
N LYS A 54 11.29 -12.62 -2.24
CA LYS A 54 12.25 -11.85 -3.07
C LYS A 54 11.95 -10.36 -3.01
N VAL A 55 10.68 -9.96 -3.05
CA VAL A 55 10.27 -8.55 -2.87
C VAL A 55 10.71 -8.05 -1.50
N HIS A 56 10.46 -8.84 -0.45
CA HIS A 56 10.88 -8.49 0.90
C HIS A 56 12.41 -8.33 1.00
N GLN A 57 13.16 -9.32 0.54
CA GLN A 57 14.62 -9.31 0.60
C GLN A 57 15.24 -8.16 -0.20
N ALA A 58 14.61 -7.75 -1.32
CA ALA A 58 15.10 -6.64 -2.12
C ALA A 58 14.95 -5.28 -1.41
N VAL A 59 13.82 -5.08 -0.71
CA VAL A 59 13.47 -3.78 -0.10
C VAL A 59 13.95 -3.65 1.33
N PHE A 60 13.83 -4.73 2.13
CA PHE A 60 14.14 -4.72 3.56
C PHE A 60 15.43 -5.51 3.83
N ASP A 61 16.55 -4.81 3.82
CA ASP A 61 17.81 -5.38 4.28
C ASP A 61 17.79 -5.60 5.81
N LYS A 62 18.67 -6.47 6.33
CA LYS A 62 18.79 -6.86 7.75
C LYS A 62 18.79 -5.66 8.73
N GLU A 63 19.18 -4.47 8.28
CA GLU A 63 19.20 -3.28 9.13
C GLU A 63 17.83 -2.62 9.34
N VAL A 64 16.88 -2.71 8.40
CA VAL A 64 15.50 -2.25 8.60
C VAL A 64 14.79 -3.16 9.62
N ALA A 65 15.13 -4.44 9.63
CA ALA A 65 14.66 -5.38 10.66
C ALA A 65 15.17 -5.02 12.08
N ASN A 66 16.28 -4.29 12.22
CA ASN A 66 16.82 -3.83 13.49
C ASN A 66 16.06 -2.64 14.10
N LEU A 67 15.15 -1.97 13.38
CA LEU A 67 14.29 -0.94 13.96
C LEU A 67 13.40 -1.50 15.09
N ARG A 68 12.99 -2.77 14.97
CA ARG A 68 12.20 -3.47 15.99
C ARG A 68 13.00 -3.85 17.26
N ARG A 69 14.32 -4.12 17.14
CA ARG A 69 15.18 -4.54 18.26
C ARG A 69 15.67 -3.39 19.13
N ALA A 70 15.42 -2.14 18.74
CA ALA A 70 15.75 -0.99 19.55
C ALA A 70 14.73 -0.88 20.69
N GLY A 71 15.08 -1.33 21.88
CA GLY A 71 14.23 -1.23 23.09
C GLY A 71 13.74 0.21 23.33
N ASN A 72 12.68 0.35 24.11
CA ASN A 72 11.93 1.60 24.35
C ASN A 72 12.79 2.84 24.65
N LEU A 73 13.94 2.66 25.32
CA LEU A 73 14.86 3.77 25.67
C LEU A 73 15.62 4.33 24.43
N ARG A 74 15.99 3.45 23.48
CA ARG A 74 16.61 3.86 22.21
C ARG A 74 15.59 4.50 21.27
N LEU A 75 14.32 4.05 21.33
CA LEU A 75 13.22 4.66 20.58
C LEU A 75 12.93 6.08 21.11
N LEU A 76 12.90 6.29 22.44
CA LEU A 76 12.73 7.60 23.05
C LEU A 76 13.90 8.53 22.72
N ALA A 77 15.16 8.06 22.80
CA ALA A 77 16.33 8.87 22.42
C ALA A 77 16.30 9.23 20.92
N ARG A 78 15.82 8.33 20.04
CA ARG A 78 15.60 8.60 18.63
C ARG A 78 14.45 9.58 18.40
N LEU A 79 13.34 9.48 19.13
CA LEU A 79 12.23 10.45 19.12
C LEU A 79 12.72 11.85 19.55
N PHE A 80 13.52 11.96 20.62
CA PHE A 80 14.13 13.24 21.02
C PHE A 80 15.11 13.79 19.97
N SER A 81 15.88 12.92 19.31
CA SER A 81 16.75 13.36 18.21
C SER A 81 15.95 13.74 16.95
N ALA A 82 14.80 13.12 16.74
CA ALA A 82 13.90 13.41 15.61
C ALA A 82 13.15 14.74 15.76
N LEU A 83 12.94 15.25 16.98
CA LEU A 83 12.45 16.62 17.20
C LEU A 83 13.35 17.68 16.56
N ARG A 84 14.60 17.35 16.26
CA ARG A 84 15.58 18.20 15.55
C ARG A 84 15.93 17.71 14.15
N ARG A 85 15.41 16.55 13.72
CA ARG A 85 15.64 15.97 12.40
C ARG A 85 14.29 15.70 11.73
N GLN A 86 14.25 15.74 10.42
CA GLN A 86 13.00 15.54 9.67
C GLN A 86 12.43 14.12 9.75
N ALA A 87 13.21 13.11 10.21
CA ALA A 87 12.79 11.73 10.32
C ALA A 87 13.65 10.88 11.25
N LEU A 88 13.08 9.74 11.69
CA LEU A 88 13.75 8.74 12.54
C LEU A 88 14.67 7.77 11.77
N ALA A 89 14.38 7.53 10.50
CA ALA A 89 15.08 6.59 9.65
C ALA A 89 15.56 7.23 8.34
N ASP A 90 16.70 6.74 7.85
CA ASP A 90 17.19 7.11 6.53
C ASP A 90 16.47 6.29 5.46
N THR A 91 15.89 6.96 4.47
CA THR A 91 15.24 6.31 3.33
C THR A 91 16.24 5.80 2.28
N ALA A 92 17.53 6.15 2.35
CA ALA A 92 18.49 5.80 1.32
C ALA A 92 18.53 4.29 1.04
N LYS A 93 18.56 3.46 2.10
CA LYS A 93 18.58 1.99 1.96
C LYS A 93 17.29 1.43 1.37
N VAL A 94 16.14 1.96 1.80
CA VAL A 94 14.84 1.57 1.21
C VAL A 94 14.78 1.99 -0.25
N ALA A 95 15.22 3.21 -0.57
CA ALA A 95 15.29 3.69 -1.96
C ALA A 95 16.21 2.83 -2.83
N GLU A 96 17.39 2.43 -2.31
CA GLU A 96 18.29 1.51 -3.01
C GLU A 96 17.65 0.13 -3.22
N GLY A 97 16.96 -0.40 -2.21
CA GLY A 97 16.21 -1.64 -2.33
C GLY A 97 15.13 -1.58 -3.41
N LEU A 98 14.35 -0.50 -3.42
CA LEU A 98 13.34 -0.26 -4.44
C LEU A 98 13.94 -0.06 -5.84
N LYS A 99 15.09 0.62 -5.95
CA LYS A 99 15.83 0.75 -7.21
C LYS A 99 16.36 -0.60 -7.70
N ARG A 100 16.87 -1.46 -6.81
CA ARG A 100 17.27 -2.84 -7.17
C ARG A 100 16.09 -3.65 -7.70
N LEU A 101 14.91 -3.47 -7.08
CA LEU A 101 13.70 -4.22 -7.45
C LEU A 101 13.12 -3.74 -8.79
N PHE A 102 12.99 -2.43 -8.98
CA PHE A 102 12.29 -1.85 -10.12
C PHE A 102 13.20 -1.31 -11.23
N GLY A 103 14.49 -1.08 -10.96
CA GLY A 103 15.39 -0.49 -11.94
C GLY A 103 14.87 0.84 -12.49
N GLU A 104 14.83 0.95 -13.82
CA GLU A 104 14.34 2.11 -14.57
C GLU A 104 12.84 2.02 -14.90
N ALA A 105 12.11 1.04 -14.34
CA ALA A 105 10.68 0.86 -14.63
C ALA A 105 9.89 2.13 -14.27
N ARG A 106 8.99 2.54 -15.15
CA ARG A 106 8.11 3.69 -14.98
C ARG A 106 6.65 3.23 -14.87
N LEU A 107 5.84 3.94 -14.09
CA LEU A 107 4.44 3.55 -13.84
C LEU A 107 3.63 3.45 -15.14
N GLU A 108 3.85 4.37 -16.07
CA GLU A 108 3.18 4.44 -17.37
C GLU A 108 3.54 3.28 -18.32
N ASP A 109 4.69 2.63 -18.11
CA ASP A 109 5.14 1.48 -18.91
C ASP A 109 4.61 0.14 -18.39
N SER A 110 3.88 0.16 -17.28
CA SER A 110 3.34 -1.05 -16.67
C SER A 110 2.34 -1.77 -17.59
N PRO A 111 2.43 -3.11 -17.74
CA PRO A 111 1.46 -3.89 -18.49
C PRO A 111 0.06 -3.86 -17.88
N ILE A 112 -0.05 -3.66 -16.57
CA ILE A 112 -1.32 -3.46 -15.85
C ILE A 112 -1.37 -1.97 -15.44
N PRO A 113 -2.42 -1.21 -15.78
CA PRO A 113 -2.55 0.18 -15.36
C PRO A 113 -2.36 0.37 -13.86
N LEU A 114 -1.46 1.27 -13.46
CA LEU A 114 -1.11 1.57 -12.08
C LEU A 114 -1.63 2.94 -11.64
N ALA A 115 -2.01 3.03 -10.37
CA ALA A 115 -2.33 4.28 -9.67
C ALA A 115 -1.76 4.20 -8.25
N ILE A 116 -0.64 4.86 -8.00
CA ILE A 116 0.04 4.83 -6.71
C ILE A 116 -0.36 6.07 -5.93
N GLN A 117 -0.97 5.85 -4.76
CA GLN A 117 -1.46 6.93 -3.92
C GLN A 117 -0.44 7.35 -2.88
N ALA A 118 -0.17 8.64 -2.84
CA ALA A 118 0.53 9.35 -1.77
C ALA A 118 -0.38 10.45 -1.20
N ALA A 119 0.07 11.15 -0.18
CA ALA A 119 -0.58 12.35 0.34
C ALA A 119 0.37 13.55 0.28
N ASP A 120 -0.14 14.71 -0.10
CA ASP A 120 0.60 15.96 0.03
C ASP A 120 0.61 16.39 1.50
N LEU A 121 1.81 16.50 2.08
CA LEU A 121 1.98 16.81 3.50
C LEU A 121 1.41 18.19 3.89
N LEU A 122 1.45 19.16 2.97
CA LEU A 122 1.06 20.54 3.26
C LEU A 122 -0.43 20.78 3.11
N THR A 123 -1.09 20.08 2.16
CA THR A 123 -2.52 20.26 1.89
C THR A 123 -3.40 19.14 2.47
N GLY A 124 -2.82 17.97 2.78
CA GLY A 124 -3.55 16.78 3.17
C GLY A 124 -4.27 16.07 2.01
N GLU A 125 -4.13 16.57 0.78
CA GLU A 125 -4.79 16.02 -0.39
C GLU A 125 -4.18 14.67 -0.82
N ALA A 126 -5.04 13.77 -1.29
CA ALA A 126 -4.60 12.55 -1.96
C ALA A 126 -3.97 12.88 -3.32
N VAL A 127 -2.74 12.42 -3.54
CA VAL A 127 -2.00 12.56 -4.81
C VAL A 127 -1.88 11.19 -5.45
N VAL A 128 -2.45 11.04 -6.66
CA VAL A 128 -2.42 9.78 -7.40
C VAL A 128 -1.35 9.83 -8.49
N LEU A 129 -0.28 9.07 -8.29
CA LEU A 129 0.84 8.97 -9.21
C LEU A 129 0.56 7.88 -10.24
N ARG A 130 0.59 8.24 -11.52
CA ARG A 130 0.37 7.34 -12.66
C ARG A 130 1.55 7.33 -13.64
N GLN A 131 2.51 8.21 -13.43
CA GLN A 131 3.69 8.41 -14.26
C GLN A 131 4.91 8.60 -13.36
N GLY A 132 6.10 8.40 -13.94
CA GLY A 132 7.37 8.57 -13.25
C GLY A 132 7.96 7.25 -12.74
N PRO A 133 9.15 7.30 -12.12
CA PRO A 133 9.88 6.11 -11.68
C PRO A 133 9.09 5.33 -10.63
N ALA A 134 8.87 4.03 -10.88
CA ALA A 134 8.09 3.16 -10.00
C ALA A 134 8.68 3.12 -8.58
N TRP A 135 10.03 3.00 -8.46
CA TRP A 135 10.71 2.99 -7.18
C TRP A 135 10.43 4.26 -6.35
N LYS A 136 10.41 5.43 -7.01
CA LYS A 136 10.20 6.72 -6.33
C LYS A 136 8.74 6.91 -5.92
N ALA A 137 7.80 6.46 -6.75
CA ALA A 137 6.38 6.48 -6.44
C ALA A 137 6.05 5.60 -5.23
N VAL A 138 6.61 4.38 -5.18
CA VAL A 138 6.46 3.49 -4.02
C VAL A 138 7.09 4.10 -2.78
N LEU A 139 8.30 4.69 -2.89
CA LEU A 139 8.97 5.38 -1.77
C LEU A 139 8.11 6.53 -1.23
N ALA A 140 7.53 7.36 -2.09
CA ALA A 140 6.65 8.46 -1.70
C ALA A 140 5.39 7.95 -0.99
N SER A 141 4.76 6.90 -1.56
CA SER A 141 3.56 6.27 -1.02
C SER A 141 3.79 5.56 0.33
N ALA A 142 5.03 5.18 0.65
CA ALA A 142 5.41 4.50 1.89
C ALA A 142 6.20 5.39 2.86
N ALA A 143 6.27 6.70 2.62
CA ALA A 143 6.98 7.66 3.47
C ALA A 143 6.14 8.01 4.73
N ILE A 144 6.11 7.08 5.70
CA ILE A 144 5.34 7.22 6.95
C ILE A 144 5.81 8.47 7.71
N PRO A 145 4.90 9.45 8.00
CA PRO A 145 5.25 10.67 8.71
C PRO A 145 5.91 10.40 10.08
N GLY A 146 6.99 11.11 10.36
CA GLY A 146 7.80 10.93 11.56
C GLY A 146 8.80 9.78 11.48
N LEU A 147 8.54 8.74 10.72
CA LEU A 147 9.47 7.62 10.51
C LEU A 147 10.42 7.87 9.34
N PHE A 148 9.88 8.30 8.20
CA PHE A 148 10.64 8.61 6.99
C PHE A 148 10.45 10.07 6.59
N PRO A 149 11.47 10.70 5.96
CA PRO A 149 11.33 12.07 5.43
C PRO A 149 10.33 12.10 4.27
N PRO A 150 9.63 13.23 4.09
CA PRO A 150 8.79 13.45 2.92
C PRO A 150 9.59 13.35 1.62
N VAL A 151 8.97 12.86 0.57
CA VAL A 151 9.58 12.72 -0.76
C VAL A 151 9.19 13.91 -1.64
N ALA A 152 10.18 14.66 -2.14
CA ALA A 152 9.94 15.72 -3.10
C ALA A 152 9.49 15.16 -4.46
N TRP A 153 8.34 15.64 -4.95
CA TRP A 153 7.74 15.23 -6.21
C TRP A 153 7.03 16.42 -6.88
N GLU A 154 7.55 16.88 -8.00
CA GLU A 154 6.93 17.97 -8.81
C GLU A 154 6.46 19.18 -7.98
N GLY A 155 7.34 19.67 -7.11
CA GLY A 155 7.07 20.84 -6.24
C GLY A 155 6.22 20.54 -4.99
N ARG A 156 5.78 19.30 -4.79
CA ARG A 156 5.04 18.82 -3.61
C ARG A 156 5.96 18.07 -2.65
N LEU A 157 5.54 17.99 -1.39
CA LEU A 157 6.16 17.14 -0.37
C LEU A 157 5.22 15.96 -0.06
N LEU A 158 5.53 14.80 -0.62
CA LEU A 158 4.69 13.62 -0.52
C LEU A 158 5.06 12.76 0.69
N VAL A 159 4.03 12.27 1.35
CA VAL A 159 4.09 11.31 2.46
C VAL A 159 3.19 10.12 2.16
N ASP A 160 3.20 9.14 3.08
CA ASP A 160 2.42 7.90 2.98
C ASP A 160 0.95 8.17 2.60
N GLY A 161 0.46 7.41 1.62
CA GLY A 161 -0.90 7.55 1.12
C GLY A 161 -1.98 7.28 2.17
N ASP A 162 -1.65 6.53 3.23
CA ASP A 162 -2.56 6.26 4.35
C ASP A 162 -3.02 7.53 5.09
N VAL A 163 -2.28 8.64 4.94
CA VAL A 163 -2.64 9.95 5.53
C VAL A 163 -3.92 10.49 4.90
N ALA A 164 -4.10 10.32 3.59
CA ALA A 164 -5.27 10.81 2.86
C ALA A 164 -6.35 9.71 2.67
N GLU A 165 -5.96 8.52 2.21
CA GLU A 165 -6.89 7.42 1.96
C GLU A 165 -6.16 6.07 2.06
N LYS A 166 -6.38 5.34 3.15
CA LYS A 166 -5.66 4.10 3.46
C LYS A 166 -5.85 2.99 2.43
N VAL A 167 -7.05 2.88 1.85
CA VAL A 167 -7.36 1.97 0.75
C VAL A 167 -7.81 2.81 -0.45
N PRO A 168 -7.03 2.88 -1.55
CA PRO A 168 -7.21 3.85 -2.63
C PRO A 168 -8.34 3.50 -3.59
N VAL A 169 -9.57 3.42 -3.07
CA VAL A 169 -10.75 3.01 -3.85
C VAL A 169 -11.06 3.99 -4.98
N ARG A 170 -10.94 5.30 -4.74
CA ARG A 170 -11.18 6.32 -5.78
C ARG A 170 -10.17 6.21 -6.91
N ALA A 171 -8.89 5.99 -6.58
CA ALA A 171 -7.85 5.79 -7.58
C ALA A 171 -8.09 4.52 -8.41
N ALA A 172 -8.55 3.43 -7.78
CA ALA A 172 -8.91 2.19 -8.48
C ALA A 172 -10.15 2.37 -9.39
N LYS A 173 -11.19 3.10 -8.92
CA LYS A 173 -12.37 3.43 -9.74
C LYS A 173 -12.02 4.23 -11.00
N ALA A 174 -11.00 5.08 -10.92
CA ALA A 174 -10.50 5.82 -12.07
C ALA A 174 -9.73 4.95 -13.08
N LEU A 175 -9.29 3.74 -12.70
CA LEU A 175 -8.70 2.74 -13.61
C LEU A 175 -9.77 1.84 -14.22
N PHE A 176 -10.73 1.40 -13.42
CA PHE A 176 -11.83 0.55 -13.87
C PHE A 176 -13.05 0.67 -12.94
N PRO A 177 -14.29 0.69 -13.45
CA PRO A 177 -15.49 1.00 -12.66
C PRO A 177 -15.83 -0.05 -11.59
N LYS A 178 -15.41 -1.30 -11.75
CA LYS A 178 -15.61 -2.38 -10.76
C LYS A 178 -14.35 -2.55 -9.94
N VAL A 179 -14.45 -2.38 -8.62
CA VAL A 179 -13.33 -2.38 -7.69
C VAL A 179 -13.51 -3.40 -6.58
N VAL A 180 -12.49 -4.23 -6.41
CA VAL A 180 -12.28 -5.03 -5.20
C VAL A 180 -11.27 -4.31 -4.32
N ALA A 181 -11.68 -3.92 -3.12
CA ALA A 181 -10.81 -3.33 -2.12
C ALA A 181 -10.20 -4.42 -1.22
N VAL A 182 -8.90 -4.36 -0.97
CA VAL A 182 -8.20 -5.28 -0.07
C VAL A 182 -7.70 -4.48 1.13
N ASP A 183 -8.35 -4.67 2.28
CA ASP A 183 -8.01 -4.03 3.55
C ASP A 183 -7.17 -4.96 4.41
N VAL A 184 -5.94 -4.54 4.69
CA VAL A 184 -4.97 -5.27 5.53
C VAL A 184 -4.73 -4.57 6.88
N SER A 185 -5.68 -3.78 7.33
CA SER A 185 -5.59 -3.08 8.62
C SER A 185 -5.66 -4.05 9.80
N ASN A 186 -5.01 -3.67 10.91
CA ASN A 186 -5.29 -4.28 12.20
C ASN A 186 -6.66 -3.85 12.73
N PRO A 187 -7.27 -4.66 13.62
CA PRO A 187 -8.41 -4.22 14.42
C PRO A 187 -8.02 -3.02 15.30
N PRO A 188 -8.99 -2.23 15.76
CA PRO A 188 -8.72 -1.17 16.73
C PRO A 188 -8.09 -1.71 18.01
N PRO A 189 -7.20 -0.93 18.67
CA PRO A 189 -6.65 -1.34 19.95
C PRO A 189 -7.75 -1.41 21.01
N ASN A 190 -7.63 -2.37 21.93
CA ASN A 190 -8.57 -2.57 23.02
C ASN A 190 -8.16 -1.84 24.32
N GLU A 191 -6.93 -1.29 24.37
CA GLU A 191 -6.42 -0.59 25.55
C GLU A 191 -6.38 0.93 25.34
N PRO A 192 -6.67 1.72 26.39
CA PRO A 192 -6.50 3.17 26.32
C PRO A 192 -5.01 3.55 26.25
N PRO A 193 -4.68 4.74 25.70
CA PRO A 193 -3.30 5.22 25.65
C PRO A 193 -2.77 5.48 27.06
N LYS A 194 -1.51 5.10 27.31
CA LYS A 194 -0.81 5.26 28.60
C LYS A 194 0.00 6.55 28.66
N THR A 195 0.26 7.17 27.49
CA THR A 195 1.07 8.42 27.37
C THR A 195 0.41 9.41 26.43
N ALA A 196 0.76 10.69 26.56
CA ALA A 196 0.31 11.73 25.65
C ALA A 196 0.72 11.44 24.19
N LEU A 197 1.92 10.90 23.97
CA LEU A 197 2.38 10.50 22.63
C LEU A 197 1.51 9.39 22.04
N GLU A 198 1.21 8.35 22.83
CA GLU A 198 0.28 7.29 22.40
C GLU A 198 -1.09 7.84 22.07
N ALA A 199 -1.61 8.79 22.85
CA ALA A 199 -2.90 9.43 22.57
C ALA A 199 -2.89 10.18 21.22
N VAL A 200 -1.81 10.91 20.90
CA VAL A 200 -1.66 11.61 19.60
C VAL A 200 -1.61 10.59 18.45
N LEU A 201 -0.84 9.52 18.59
CA LEU A 201 -0.72 8.48 17.56
C LEU A 201 -2.06 7.77 17.35
N LEU A 202 -2.76 7.41 18.42
CA LEU A 202 -4.08 6.78 18.37
C LEU A 202 -5.15 7.69 17.76
N ALA A 203 -5.13 9.00 18.07
CA ALA A 203 -6.04 9.97 17.45
C ALA A 203 -5.84 10.05 15.94
N GLY A 204 -4.58 10.08 15.47
CA GLY A 204 -4.26 10.01 14.04
C GLY A 204 -4.73 8.71 13.41
N GLU A 205 -4.55 7.56 14.08
CA GLU A 205 -5.02 6.26 13.58
C GLU A 205 -6.55 6.18 13.55
N ALA A 206 -7.25 6.76 14.54
CA ALA A 206 -8.72 6.81 14.56
C ALA A 206 -9.25 7.62 13.37
N SER A 207 -8.64 8.77 13.06
CA SER A 207 -8.99 9.57 11.88
C SER A 207 -8.77 8.81 10.58
N ARG A 208 -7.62 8.17 10.39
CA ARG A 208 -7.32 7.34 9.20
C ARG A 208 -8.28 6.16 9.06
N ARG A 209 -8.68 5.54 10.18
CA ARG A 209 -9.68 4.45 10.19
C ARG A 209 -11.03 4.97 9.68
N ARG A 210 -11.47 6.13 10.12
CA ARG A 210 -12.73 6.73 9.68
C ARG A 210 -12.70 7.06 8.19
N LEU A 211 -11.61 7.66 7.70
CA LEU A 211 -11.42 7.91 6.27
C LEU A 211 -11.43 6.60 5.46
N LYS A 212 -10.80 5.54 5.96
CA LYS A 212 -10.83 4.21 5.33
C LYS A 212 -12.26 3.66 5.21
N GLU A 213 -13.04 3.70 6.29
CA GLU A 213 -14.43 3.24 6.28
C GLU A 213 -15.27 3.96 5.21
N LEU A 214 -15.08 5.27 5.07
CA LEU A 214 -15.74 6.07 4.03
C LEU A 214 -15.28 5.66 2.63
N ALA A 215 -13.98 5.43 2.43
CA ALA A 215 -13.42 5.02 1.15
C ALA A 215 -13.95 3.64 0.72
N LEU A 216 -14.03 2.68 1.67
CA LEU A 216 -14.49 1.31 1.41
C LEU A 216 -15.94 1.24 0.93
N GLN A 217 -16.80 2.23 1.29
CA GLN A 217 -18.17 2.31 0.78
C GLN A 217 -18.24 2.45 -0.74
N GLY A 218 -17.18 2.95 -1.38
CA GLY A 218 -17.08 3.05 -2.84
C GLY A 218 -16.68 1.74 -3.54
N ALA A 219 -16.26 0.70 -2.82
CA ALA A 219 -15.86 -0.57 -3.40
C ALA A 219 -17.07 -1.46 -3.71
N ASP A 220 -16.95 -2.29 -4.77
CA ASP A 220 -18.00 -3.26 -5.11
C ASP A 220 -17.88 -4.56 -4.28
N LEU A 221 -16.69 -4.83 -3.76
CA LEU A 221 -16.39 -5.92 -2.83
C LEU A 221 -15.21 -5.53 -1.95
N VAL A 222 -15.27 -5.89 -0.67
CA VAL A 222 -14.17 -5.67 0.29
C VAL A 222 -13.65 -7.02 0.78
N LEU A 223 -12.34 -7.21 0.67
CA LEU A 223 -11.60 -8.32 1.27
C LEU A 223 -10.84 -7.79 2.49
N SER A 224 -11.36 -8.04 3.70
CA SER A 224 -10.64 -7.73 4.94
C SER A 224 -9.75 -8.89 5.32
N LEU A 225 -8.49 -8.60 5.68
CA LEU A 225 -7.52 -9.64 6.07
C LEU A 225 -7.91 -10.33 7.37
N ASP A 226 -8.44 -9.58 8.33
CA ASP A 226 -8.87 -10.03 9.67
C ASP A 226 -7.86 -11.00 10.33
N PRO A 227 -6.63 -10.53 10.65
CA PRO A 227 -5.66 -11.39 11.27
C PRO A 227 -6.15 -11.84 12.67
N PRO A 228 -5.83 -13.06 13.13
CA PRO A 228 -6.32 -13.59 14.39
C PRO A 228 -5.78 -12.85 15.64
N PHE A 229 -4.77 -12.03 15.45
CA PHE A 229 -4.17 -11.14 16.45
C PHE A 229 -3.54 -9.93 15.74
N PRO A 230 -3.31 -8.80 16.44
CA PRO A 230 -2.64 -7.65 15.87
C PRO A 230 -1.24 -8.01 15.37
N ILE A 231 -0.90 -7.61 14.13
CA ILE A 231 0.41 -7.81 13.53
C ILE A 231 1.09 -6.46 13.41
N ASP A 232 2.27 -6.33 14.02
CA ASP A 232 3.06 -5.11 13.96
C ASP A 232 3.47 -4.78 12.52
N THR A 233 3.58 -3.48 12.21
CA THR A 233 3.93 -2.97 10.87
C THR A 233 5.27 -3.51 10.35
N PHE A 234 6.21 -3.77 11.26
CA PHE A 234 7.57 -4.26 10.96
C PHE A 234 7.83 -5.70 11.43
N ASP A 235 6.78 -6.48 11.73
CA ASP A 235 6.92 -7.89 12.12
C ASP A 235 7.12 -8.80 10.90
N HIS A 236 8.29 -8.69 10.28
CA HIS A 236 8.64 -9.43 9.06
C HIS A 236 8.63 -10.95 9.22
N GLU A 237 8.73 -11.47 10.44
CA GLU A 237 8.60 -12.92 10.73
C GLU A 237 7.18 -13.44 10.40
N LYS A 238 6.19 -12.56 10.37
CA LYS A 238 4.80 -12.87 10.03
C LYS A 238 4.49 -12.87 8.53
N LEU A 239 5.49 -12.59 7.67
CA LEU A 239 5.29 -12.58 6.22
C LEU A 239 4.62 -13.88 5.71
N PRO A 240 5.06 -15.11 6.07
CA PRO A 240 4.41 -16.34 5.59
C PRO A 240 2.94 -16.41 6.01
N LEU A 241 2.65 -16.01 7.25
CA LEU A 241 1.28 -16.00 7.78
C LEU A 241 0.39 -15.05 6.99
N VAL A 242 0.81 -13.79 6.81
CA VAL A 242 -0.02 -12.79 6.13
C VAL A 242 -0.21 -13.10 4.66
N TYR A 243 0.80 -13.66 3.98
CA TYR A 243 0.67 -14.13 2.61
C TYR A 243 -0.40 -15.20 2.48
N THR A 244 -0.36 -16.23 3.36
CA THR A 244 -1.36 -17.31 3.40
C THR A 244 -2.76 -16.80 3.76
N LEU A 245 -2.87 -15.83 4.68
CA LEU A 245 -4.15 -15.20 5.00
C LEU A 245 -4.75 -14.48 3.78
N GLY A 246 -3.92 -13.80 3.00
CA GLY A 246 -4.34 -13.19 1.74
C GLY A 246 -4.88 -14.21 0.75
N GLN A 247 -4.19 -15.33 0.56
CA GLN A 247 -4.65 -16.43 -0.29
C GLN A 247 -5.99 -16.99 0.20
N LYS A 248 -6.09 -17.31 1.50
CA LYS A 248 -7.30 -17.84 2.11
C LYS A 248 -8.49 -16.91 1.91
N ARG A 249 -8.31 -15.60 2.17
CA ARG A 249 -9.39 -14.62 2.01
C ARG A 249 -9.85 -14.50 0.57
N ALA A 250 -8.93 -14.51 -0.40
CA ALA A 250 -9.29 -14.50 -1.81
C ALA A 250 -10.04 -15.78 -2.24
N GLN A 251 -9.63 -16.96 -1.75
CA GLN A 251 -10.31 -18.22 -2.02
C GLN A 251 -11.73 -18.26 -1.44
N GLU A 252 -11.93 -17.79 -0.20
CA GLU A 252 -13.25 -17.70 0.44
C GLU A 252 -14.23 -16.84 -0.37
N LYS A 253 -13.74 -15.78 -1.00
CA LYS A 253 -14.52 -14.82 -1.79
C LYS A 253 -14.43 -15.03 -3.31
N LEU A 254 -13.82 -16.13 -3.76
CA LEU A 254 -13.50 -16.35 -5.17
C LEU A 254 -14.74 -16.28 -6.08
N ARG A 255 -15.85 -16.87 -5.66
CA ARG A 255 -17.11 -16.85 -6.43
C ARG A 255 -17.66 -15.43 -6.60
N GLU A 256 -17.61 -14.61 -5.55
CA GLU A 256 -18.04 -13.22 -5.59
C GLU A 256 -17.15 -12.39 -6.51
N ILE A 257 -15.82 -12.60 -6.43
CA ILE A 257 -14.84 -11.94 -7.28
C ILE A 257 -15.04 -12.35 -8.75
N GLN A 258 -15.26 -13.63 -9.04
CA GLN A 258 -15.55 -14.12 -10.39
C GLN A 258 -16.83 -13.50 -10.96
N ALA A 259 -17.90 -13.42 -10.17
CA ALA A 259 -19.14 -12.78 -10.59
C ALA A 259 -18.94 -11.29 -10.92
N LEU A 260 -18.13 -10.59 -10.12
CA LEU A 260 -17.78 -9.20 -10.33
C LEU A 260 -16.88 -9.00 -11.56
N SER A 261 -15.98 -9.93 -11.83
CA SER A 261 -15.02 -9.85 -12.95
C SER A 261 -15.66 -10.00 -14.34
N ARG A 262 -16.86 -10.59 -14.42
CA ARG A 262 -17.59 -10.75 -15.68
C ARG A 262 -17.91 -9.39 -16.29
N LEU A 263 -17.51 -9.21 -17.55
CA LEU A 263 -17.76 -7.99 -18.30
C LEU A 263 -19.26 -7.88 -18.60
N ARG A 264 -19.81 -6.67 -18.45
CA ARG A 264 -21.17 -6.31 -18.90
C ARG A 264 -21.04 -5.30 -20.03
N LEU A 265 -22.08 -5.16 -20.87
CA LEU A 265 -22.10 -4.18 -21.98
C LEU A 265 -21.72 -2.76 -21.53
N LYS A 266 -22.15 -2.37 -20.33
CA LYS A 266 -21.79 -1.07 -19.73
C LYS A 266 -20.29 -0.89 -19.39
N ASP A 267 -19.53 -1.96 -19.36
CA ASP A 267 -18.08 -1.93 -19.06
C ASP A 267 -17.24 -1.71 -20.34
N LEU A 268 -17.84 -1.85 -21.55
CA LEU A 268 -17.17 -1.72 -22.84
C LEU A 268 -16.47 -0.37 -23.07
N PRO A 269 -17.07 0.80 -22.75
CA PRO A 269 -16.40 2.09 -22.94
C PRO A 269 -15.05 2.17 -22.22
N HIS A 270 -14.94 1.58 -21.03
CA HIS A 270 -13.69 1.57 -20.24
C HIS A 270 -12.61 0.63 -20.79
N LEU A 271 -13.01 -0.35 -21.62
CA LEU A 271 -12.07 -1.25 -22.30
C LEU A 271 -11.53 -0.65 -23.59
N LEU A 272 -12.34 0.20 -24.22
CA LEU A 272 -12.02 0.86 -25.49
C LEU A 272 -11.37 2.25 -25.30
N ALA A 273 -11.39 2.77 -24.07
CA ALA A 273 -10.74 4.04 -23.76
C ALA A 273 -9.24 3.94 -24.09
N PRO A 274 -8.70 4.87 -24.90
CA PRO A 274 -7.29 4.89 -25.21
C PRO A 274 -6.50 5.05 -23.89
N ARG A 275 -5.38 4.33 -23.78
CA ARG A 275 -4.43 4.61 -22.71
C ARG A 275 -4.03 6.08 -22.79
N PRO A 276 -3.88 6.79 -21.67
CA PRO A 276 -3.38 8.17 -21.73
C PRO A 276 -2.10 8.20 -22.56
N PRO A 277 -1.93 9.21 -23.42
CA PRO A 277 -0.76 9.32 -24.31
C PRO A 277 0.51 9.28 -23.46
N ARG A 278 1.54 8.59 -23.96
CA ARG A 278 2.87 8.67 -23.35
C ARG A 278 3.30 10.13 -23.45
N PRO A 279 3.76 10.77 -22.37
CA PRO A 279 4.37 12.09 -22.48
C PRO A 279 5.57 12.01 -23.44
N ALA A 280 5.72 13.05 -24.26
CA ALA A 280 6.83 13.22 -25.19
C ALA A 280 8.17 13.33 -24.45
#